data_cbc4d6f0ca593c6a6ed8433df2ff7e7e
#
_entry.id   cbc4d6f0ca593c6a6ed8433df2ff7e7e
#
_cell.length_a   1.000
_cell.length_b   1.000
_cell.length_c   1.000
_cell.angle_alpha   90.00
_cell.angle_beta   90.00
_cell.angle_gamma   90.00
#
_symmetry.space_group_name_H-M   'P 1'
#
loop_
_entity.id
_entity.type
_entity.pdbx_description
1 polymer ?
#
loop_
_entity_poly.entity_id
_entity_poly.type
_entity_poly.pdbx_seq_one_letter_code
_entity_poly.pdbx_strand_id
1 'polypeptide(L)'
;MQTEYILRAMDAALAAGKEILNVYNDPFSDFQIERKADNSPLTLADRKAHEIIMTYLQETDYPVLSEEGKHLPYEKRAQWDTLWIVDPLDGTKEFIKRNGEFTVNIALVKEGVPVFGVIYVPVKETLYW
;
A
#
# COMPACT_ATOMS: atom_id res chain seq x y z
N MET A 1 -11.70 -14.52 11.49
CA MET A 1 -11.45 -13.39 10.58
C MET A 1 -12.76 -12.92 10.01
N GLN A 2 -13.00 -11.65 10.06
CA GLN A 2 -14.23 -11.10 9.56
C GLN A 2 -14.13 -10.88 8.06
N THR A 3 -15.09 -11.43 7.33
CA THR A 3 -15.15 -11.32 5.86
C THR A 3 -15.17 -9.87 5.40
N GLU A 4 -15.81 -8.98 6.14
CA GLU A 4 -15.88 -7.55 5.79
C GLU A 4 -14.48 -6.89 5.76
N TYR A 5 -13.56 -7.31 6.62
CA TYR A 5 -12.19 -6.77 6.62
C TYR A 5 -11.41 -7.24 5.41
N ILE A 6 -11.62 -8.48 4.99
CA ILE A 6 -11.02 -9.02 3.77
C ILE A 6 -11.50 -8.23 2.55
N LEU A 7 -12.81 -8.02 2.44
CA LEU A 7 -13.40 -7.26 1.34
C LEU A 7 -12.93 -5.80 1.36
N ARG A 8 -12.82 -5.22 2.55
CA ARG A 8 -12.32 -3.84 2.70
C ARG A 8 -10.88 -3.71 2.21
N ALA A 9 -10.03 -4.68 2.52
CA ALA A 9 -8.65 -4.67 2.05
C ALA A 9 -8.57 -4.82 0.53
N MET A 10 -9.42 -5.67 -0.05
CA MET A 10 -9.52 -5.80 -1.51
C MET A 10 -9.97 -4.51 -2.16
N ASP A 11 -11.01 -3.87 -1.62
CA ASP A 11 -11.50 -2.58 -2.13
C ASP A 11 -10.44 -1.50 -2.01
N ALA A 12 -9.69 -1.47 -0.90
CA ALA A 12 -8.59 -0.54 -0.71
C ALA A 12 -7.51 -0.71 -1.78
N ALA A 13 -7.14 -1.97 -2.05
CA ALA A 13 -6.12 -2.28 -3.06
C ALA A 13 -6.57 -1.87 -4.46
N LEU A 14 -7.82 -2.13 -4.81
CA LEU A 14 -8.38 -1.76 -6.11
C LEU A 14 -8.45 -0.23 -6.26
N ALA A 15 -8.91 0.48 -5.23
CA ALA A 15 -9.00 1.94 -5.26
C ALA A 15 -7.62 2.58 -5.36
N ALA A 16 -6.64 2.07 -4.61
CA ALA A 16 -5.26 2.53 -4.68
C ALA A 16 -4.67 2.28 -6.07
N GLY A 17 -4.91 1.10 -6.62
CA GLY A 17 -4.43 0.75 -7.96
C GLY A 17 -4.97 1.68 -9.04
N LYS A 18 -6.24 2.06 -8.94
CA LYS A 18 -6.85 3.01 -9.86
C LYS A 18 -6.15 4.37 -9.80
N GLU A 19 -5.87 4.85 -8.60
CA GLU A 19 -5.18 6.14 -8.41
C GLU A 19 -3.75 6.09 -8.91
N ILE A 20 -3.05 4.97 -8.68
CA ILE A 20 -1.72 4.75 -9.22
C ILE A 20 -1.72 4.82 -10.74
N LEU A 21 -2.69 4.18 -11.40
CA LEU A 21 -2.80 4.20 -12.86
C LEU A 21 -3.13 5.58 -13.39
N ASN A 22 -3.92 6.38 -12.66
CA ASN A 22 -4.19 7.76 -13.05
C ASN A 22 -2.89 8.58 -13.15
N VAL A 23 -1.97 8.40 -12.22
CA VAL A 23 -0.67 9.05 -12.26
C VAL A 23 0.22 8.43 -13.35
N TYR A 24 0.26 7.10 -13.41
CA TYR A 24 1.09 6.34 -14.34
C TYR A 24 0.78 6.67 -15.80
N ASN A 25 -0.49 6.82 -16.13
CA ASN A 25 -0.97 7.04 -17.49
C ASN A 25 -1.07 8.53 -17.87
N ASP A 26 -0.78 9.45 -16.94
CA ASP A 26 -0.80 10.88 -17.22
C ASP A 26 0.47 11.25 -18.01
N PRO A 27 0.35 11.66 -19.30
CA PRO A 27 1.52 11.96 -20.12
C PRO A 27 2.25 13.23 -19.69
N PHE A 28 1.62 14.06 -18.86
CA PHE A 28 2.21 15.32 -18.38
C PHE A 28 2.77 15.21 -16.97
N SER A 29 2.63 14.04 -16.31
CA SER A 29 3.14 13.86 -14.96
C SER A 29 4.64 13.59 -14.96
N ASP A 30 5.39 14.32 -14.13
CA ASP A 30 6.78 14.02 -13.82
C ASP A 30 6.89 13.11 -12.61
N PHE A 31 5.74 12.60 -12.11
CA PHE A 31 5.59 11.74 -10.94
C PHE A 31 5.97 12.41 -9.62
N GLN A 32 6.40 13.67 -9.61
CA GLN A 32 6.82 14.40 -8.41
C GLN A 32 7.77 13.54 -7.55
N ILE A 33 8.85 13.08 -8.18
CA ILE A 33 9.81 12.16 -7.56
C ILE A 33 10.55 12.86 -6.42
N GLU A 34 10.55 12.23 -5.24
CA GLU A 34 11.30 12.67 -4.07
C GLU A 34 12.21 11.53 -3.61
N ARG A 35 13.11 11.81 -2.67
CA ARG A 35 13.96 10.79 -2.05
C ARG A 35 13.65 10.70 -0.57
N LYS A 36 13.51 9.47 -0.07
CA LYS A 36 13.34 9.20 1.36
C LYS A 36 14.69 9.30 2.07
N ALA A 37 14.68 9.22 3.42
CA ALA A 37 15.88 9.30 4.23
C ALA A 37 16.92 8.24 3.86
N ASP A 38 16.48 7.04 3.42
CA ASP A 38 17.33 5.95 2.95
C ASP A 38 17.70 6.06 1.46
N ASN A 39 17.40 7.21 0.84
CA ASN A 39 17.65 7.52 -0.57
C ASN A 39 16.78 6.72 -1.56
N SER A 40 15.76 5.97 -1.11
CA SER A 40 14.82 5.33 -2.01
C SER A 40 13.82 6.36 -2.59
N PRO A 41 13.29 6.12 -3.80
CA PRO A 41 12.37 7.08 -4.42
C PRO A 41 10.97 7.04 -3.81
N LEU A 42 10.32 8.19 -3.82
CA LEU A 42 8.92 8.37 -3.43
C LEU A 42 8.24 9.20 -4.51
N THR A 43 7.12 8.76 -5.03
CA THR A 43 6.38 9.47 -6.07
C THR A 43 5.01 9.94 -5.56
N LEU A 44 4.36 10.78 -6.39
CA LEU A 44 2.98 11.18 -6.14
C LEU A 44 2.05 9.95 -6.04
N ALA A 45 2.31 8.91 -6.84
CA ALA A 45 1.51 7.69 -6.81
C ALA A 45 1.61 6.97 -5.47
N ASP A 46 2.82 6.89 -4.88
CA ASP A 46 3.01 6.30 -3.54
C ASP A 46 2.16 7.02 -2.50
N ARG A 47 2.20 8.35 -2.52
CA ARG A 47 1.47 9.18 -1.55
C ARG A 47 -0.04 9.03 -1.70
N LYS A 48 -0.55 9.10 -2.94
CA LYS A 48 -1.98 8.97 -3.20
C LYS A 48 -2.50 7.60 -2.84
N ALA A 49 -1.75 6.55 -3.17
CA ALA A 49 -2.12 5.18 -2.81
C ALA A 49 -2.18 5.01 -1.30
N HIS A 50 -1.19 5.53 -0.58
CA HIS A 50 -1.17 5.48 0.88
C HIS A 50 -2.41 6.15 1.47
N GLU A 51 -2.73 7.37 1.03
CA GLU A 51 -3.88 8.11 1.55
C GLU A 51 -5.19 7.34 1.35
N ILE A 52 -5.39 6.76 0.16
CA ILE A 52 -6.59 5.99 -0.14
C ILE A 52 -6.69 4.75 0.73
N ILE A 53 -5.62 3.98 0.83
CA ILE A 53 -5.61 2.76 1.66
C ILE A 53 -5.93 3.11 3.11
N MET A 54 -5.37 4.19 3.63
CA MET A 54 -5.63 4.61 5.00
C MET A 54 -7.11 4.94 5.21
N THR A 55 -7.80 5.56 4.24
CA THR A 55 -9.23 5.85 4.39
C THR A 55 -10.07 4.59 4.55
N TYR A 56 -9.65 3.48 3.92
CA TYR A 56 -10.34 2.20 4.05
C TYR A 56 -9.99 1.48 5.36
N LEU A 57 -8.71 1.46 5.73
CA LEU A 57 -8.25 0.63 6.84
C LEU A 57 -8.38 1.31 8.21
N GLN A 58 -8.41 2.63 8.27
CA GLN A 58 -8.61 3.36 9.54
C GLN A 58 -9.96 3.08 10.18
N GLU A 59 -10.93 2.65 9.42
CA GLU A 59 -12.24 2.30 9.93
C GLU A 59 -12.29 0.90 10.55
N THR A 60 -11.20 0.15 10.47
CA THR A 60 -11.08 -1.15 11.14
C THR A 60 -10.54 -0.96 12.55
N ASP A 61 -10.62 -2.02 13.36
CA ASP A 61 -10.17 -1.98 14.75
C ASP A 61 -8.64 -2.11 14.91
N TYR A 62 -7.93 -2.26 13.81
CA TYR A 62 -6.51 -2.60 13.86
C TYR A 62 -5.64 -1.43 13.38
N PRO A 63 -4.46 -1.22 14.01
CA PRO A 63 -3.52 -0.22 13.54
C PRO A 63 -2.93 -0.60 12.18
N VAL A 64 -2.39 0.42 11.49
CA VAL A 64 -1.80 0.26 10.16
C VAL A 64 -0.34 0.67 10.21
N LEU A 65 0.54 -0.24 9.77
CA LEU A 65 1.95 0.04 9.52
C LEU A 65 2.14 0.13 8.01
N SER A 66 2.39 1.33 7.51
CA SER A 66 2.55 1.60 6.08
C SER A 66 3.96 2.07 5.78
N GLU A 67 4.51 1.62 4.64
CA GLU A 67 5.81 2.07 4.14
C GLU A 67 5.88 3.59 3.99
N GLU A 68 4.75 4.24 3.66
CA GLU A 68 4.68 5.68 3.43
C GLU A 68 4.10 6.43 4.63
N GLY A 69 3.83 5.73 5.73
CA GLY A 69 3.29 6.33 6.95
C GLY A 69 4.38 6.76 7.94
N LYS A 70 3.93 7.24 9.09
CA LYS A 70 4.84 7.59 10.19
C LYS A 70 5.48 6.33 10.74
N HIS A 71 6.80 6.37 10.92
CA HIS A 71 7.54 5.29 11.56
C HIS A 71 7.45 5.45 13.07
N LEU A 72 6.69 4.55 13.70
CA LEU A 72 6.61 4.50 15.17
C LEU A 72 7.79 3.70 15.72
N PRO A 73 8.28 4.03 16.95
CA PRO A 73 9.31 3.23 17.60
C PRO A 73 8.88 1.77 17.73
N TYR A 74 9.83 0.86 17.62
CA TYR A 74 9.55 -0.58 17.71
C TYR A 74 8.81 -0.95 19.01
N GLU A 75 9.14 -0.30 20.12
CA GLU A 75 8.52 -0.57 21.42
C GLU A 75 6.99 -0.35 21.37
N LYS A 76 6.53 0.63 20.59
CA LYS A 76 5.09 0.86 20.40
C LYS A 76 4.48 -0.18 19.46
N ARG A 77 5.16 -0.50 18.35
CA ARG A 77 4.67 -1.48 17.38
C ARG A 77 4.63 -2.89 17.95
N ALA A 78 5.60 -3.23 18.79
CA ALA A 78 5.71 -4.56 19.38
C ALA A 78 4.52 -4.89 20.31
N GLN A 79 3.77 -3.89 20.77
CA GLN A 79 2.58 -4.09 21.59
C GLN A 79 1.34 -4.44 20.76
N TRP A 80 1.42 -4.31 19.44
CA TRP A 80 0.29 -4.60 18.57
C TRP A 80 0.18 -6.10 18.33
N ASP A 81 -0.93 -6.69 18.79
CA ASP A 81 -1.24 -8.10 18.55
C ASP A 81 -1.64 -8.34 17.10
N THR A 82 -2.48 -7.46 16.57
CA THR A 82 -3.00 -7.55 15.21
C THR A 82 -2.83 -6.19 14.53
N LEU A 83 -2.32 -6.21 13.29
CA LEU A 83 -2.10 -4.98 12.55
C LEU A 83 -2.15 -5.23 11.05
N TRP A 84 -2.43 -4.16 10.32
CA TRP A 84 -2.27 -4.14 8.86
C TRP A 84 -0.84 -3.76 8.53
N ILE A 85 -0.23 -4.48 7.59
CA ILE A 85 1.05 -4.09 7.00
C ILE A 85 0.77 -3.75 5.55
N VAL A 86 1.16 -2.54 5.14
CA VAL A 86 0.81 -1.99 3.82
C VAL A 86 2.07 -1.49 3.11
N ASP A 87 2.25 -1.91 1.87
CA ASP A 87 3.13 -1.24 0.92
C ASP A 87 2.24 -0.70 -0.19
N PRO A 88 1.93 0.61 -0.17
CA PRO A 88 0.98 1.19 -1.11
C PRO A 88 1.41 1.07 -2.57
N LEU A 89 2.73 1.12 -2.83
CA LEU A 89 3.30 0.91 -4.15
C LEU A 89 4.64 0.23 -4.00
N ASP A 90 4.66 -1.09 -4.19
CA ASP A 90 5.87 -1.90 -4.20
C ASP A 90 6.43 -1.90 -5.61
N GLY A 91 7.69 -1.54 -5.76
CA GLY A 91 8.32 -1.40 -7.06
C GLY A 91 8.29 0.02 -7.59
N THR A 92 8.54 1.01 -6.72
CA THR A 92 8.56 2.43 -7.12
C THR A 92 9.56 2.68 -8.25
N LYS A 93 10.72 2.00 -8.23
CA LYS A 93 11.71 2.11 -9.32
C LYS A 93 11.14 1.61 -10.64
N GLU A 94 10.41 0.51 -10.62
CA GLU A 94 9.74 -0.05 -11.80
C GLU A 94 8.63 0.87 -12.29
N PHE A 95 7.92 1.51 -11.37
CA PHE A 95 6.92 2.50 -11.71
C PHE A 95 7.56 3.68 -12.46
N ILE A 96 8.66 4.21 -11.95
CA ILE A 96 9.39 5.32 -12.57
C ILE A 96 9.90 4.93 -13.96
N LYS A 97 10.38 3.68 -14.12
CA LYS A 97 10.85 3.16 -15.41
C LYS A 97 9.72 2.82 -16.38
N ARG A 98 8.47 2.86 -15.93
CA ARG A 98 7.28 2.57 -16.72
C ARG A 98 7.25 1.16 -17.31
N ASN A 99 7.77 0.17 -16.57
CA ASN A 99 7.75 -1.23 -17.04
C ASN A 99 6.54 -2.04 -16.56
N GLY A 100 5.65 -1.44 -15.78
CA GLY A 100 4.40 -2.09 -15.33
C GLY A 100 4.56 -3.07 -14.19
N GLU A 101 5.76 -3.28 -13.67
CA GLU A 101 6.06 -4.29 -12.65
C GLU A 101 6.00 -3.71 -11.24
N PHE A 102 4.85 -3.16 -10.85
CA PHE A 102 4.62 -2.64 -9.51
C PHE A 102 3.29 -3.17 -8.98
N THR A 103 3.18 -3.24 -7.66
CA THR A 103 2.02 -3.85 -6.99
C THR A 103 1.58 -3.01 -5.80
N VAL A 104 0.35 -3.26 -5.34
CA VAL A 104 -0.19 -2.81 -4.05
C VAL A 104 -0.26 -4.02 -3.15
N ASN A 105 0.36 -3.95 -1.96
CA ASN A 105 0.40 -5.07 -1.03
C ASN A 105 -0.23 -4.67 0.30
N ILE A 106 -1.20 -5.46 0.76
CA ILE A 106 -1.89 -5.25 2.05
C ILE A 106 -1.97 -6.60 2.74
N ALA A 107 -1.50 -6.69 3.98
CA ALA A 107 -1.56 -7.92 4.77
C ALA A 107 -2.10 -7.64 6.16
N LEU A 108 -2.86 -8.58 6.71
CA LEU A 108 -3.26 -8.57 8.11
C LEU A 108 -2.38 -9.58 8.84
N VAL A 109 -1.75 -9.15 9.90
CA VAL A 109 -0.83 -9.95 10.69
C VAL A 109 -1.33 -10.03 12.13
N LYS A 110 -1.39 -11.25 12.68
CA LYS A 110 -1.80 -11.49 14.04
C LYS A 110 -0.71 -12.27 14.76
N GLU A 111 -0.24 -11.75 15.89
CA GLU A 111 0.81 -12.39 16.68
C GLU A 111 2.04 -12.79 15.86
N GLY A 112 2.44 -11.89 14.96
CA GLY A 112 3.60 -12.09 14.11
C GLY A 112 3.37 -13.02 12.91
N VAL A 113 2.15 -13.53 12.71
CA VAL A 113 1.84 -14.47 11.63
C VAL A 113 0.87 -13.82 10.64
N PRO A 114 1.20 -13.78 9.33
CA PRO A 114 0.25 -13.31 8.33
C PRO A 114 -0.96 -14.24 8.29
N VAL A 115 -2.15 -13.67 8.43
CA VAL A 115 -3.42 -14.44 8.39
C VAL A 115 -4.22 -14.18 7.13
N PHE A 116 -3.87 -13.09 6.42
CA PHE A 116 -4.54 -12.73 5.17
C PHE A 116 -3.66 -11.74 4.41
N GLY A 117 -3.67 -11.79 3.09
CA GLY A 117 -2.93 -10.85 2.27
C GLY A 117 -3.59 -10.61 0.93
N VAL A 118 -3.37 -9.41 0.39
CA VAL A 118 -3.82 -9.02 -0.95
C VAL A 118 -2.61 -8.44 -1.69
N ILE A 119 -2.40 -8.91 -2.91
CA ILE A 119 -1.45 -8.33 -3.85
C ILE A 119 -2.24 -7.97 -5.09
N TYR A 120 -2.24 -6.68 -5.46
CA TYR A 120 -2.90 -6.21 -6.66
C TYR A 120 -1.88 -5.70 -7.67
N VAL A 121 -1.99 -6.15 -8.92
CA VAL A 121 -1.14 -5.73 -10.04
C VAL A 121 -1.97 -4.80 -10.93
N PRO A 122 -1.85 -3.46 -10.76
CA PRO A 122 -2.75 -2.53 -11.43
C PRO A 122 -2.72 -2.60 -12.96
N VAL A 123 -1.52 -2.71 -13.54
CA VAL A 123 -1.38 -2.76 -15.01
C VAL A 123 -2.07 -3.99 -15.60
N LYS A 124 -2.07 -5.11 -14.88
CA LYS A 124 -2.71 -6.36 -15.33
C LYS A 124 -4.12 -6.52 -14.81
N GLU A 125 -4.59 -5.58 -13.97
CA GLU A 125 -5.90 -5.66 -13.32
C GLU A 125 -6.12 -7.02 -12.65
N THR A 126 -5.08 -7.57 -12.01
CA THR A 126 -5.10 -8.90 -11.39
C THR A 126 -4.87 -8.78 -9.89
N LEU A 127 -5.77 -9.40 -9.11
CA LEU A 127 -5.71 -9.39 -7.66
C LEU A 127 -5.49 -10.82 -7.17
N TYR A 128 -4.48 -10.99 -6.31
CA TYR A 128 -4.18 -12.25 -5.62
C TYR A 128 -4.52 -12.11 -4.14
N TRP A 129 -5.10 -13.16 -3.57
CA TRP A 129 -5.49 -13.16 -2.15
C TRP A 129 -5.48 -14.56 -1.56
#